data_68319e1523dd09e6008d18946e7c133c
#
_entry.id   68319e1523dd09e6008d18946e7c133c
#
_cell.length_a   1.000
_cell.length_b   1.000
_cell.length_c   1.000
_cell.angle_alpha   90.00
_cell.angle_beta   90.00
_cell.angle_gamma   90.00
#
_symmetry.space_group_name_H-M   'P 1'
#
loop_
_entity.id
_entity.type
_entity.pdbx_description
1 polymer ?
#
loop_
_entity_poly.entity_id
_entity_poly.type
_entity_poly.pdbx_seq_one_letter_code
_entity_poly.pdbx_strand_id
1 'polypeptide(L)'
;MDQSQGEGPVTRPSLEADLRQLLDRIEGPMPSVLTHTSLSSLGWVCGGEQTLLEALLAATAKHITLVMPAFTSQLTEPSYWVAPPAPEEWWPTIREQLPPFDPTLSPVRGLGRLPELFRNHPTSIRSSHPHVSFAASGPHALSFLASHPLDDGFGMMGPLGRLYKE
;
A
#
# COMPACT_ATOMS: atom_id res chain seq x y z
N MET A 1 -26.84 -7.25 -9.61
CA MET A 1 -27.16 -8.26 -8.60
C MET A 1 -27.08 -7.58 -7.25
N ASP A 2 -28.21 -7.50 -6.60
CA ASP A 2 -28.42 -6.79 -5.34
C ASP A 2 -27.82 -7.63 -4.19
N GLN A 3 -26.72 -7.20 -3.60
CA GLN A 3 -26.11 -7.80 -2.40
C GLN A 3 -26.43 -7.00 -1.13
N SER A 4 -27.49 -6.19 -1.16
CA SER A 4 -27.84 -5.29 -0.04
C SER A 4 -28.85 -5.88 0.94
N GLN A 5 -28.94 -7.20 1.09
CA GLN A 5 -29.88 -7.80 2.05
C GLN A 5 -29.13 -8.47 3.22
N GLY A 6 -28.90 -7.72 4.30
CA GLY A 6 -28.62 -8.35 5.58
C GLY A 6 -28.00 -7.49 6.65
N GLU A 7 -26.98 -6.74 6.39
CA GLU A 7 -26.31 -5.92 7.39
C GLU A 7 -26.22 -4.48 6.91
N GLY A 8 -26.41 -3.53 7.83
CA GLY A 8 -26.32 -2.09 7.54
C GLY A 8 -24.93 -1.70 7.01
N PRO A 9 -24.71 -0.41 6.73
CA PRO A 9 -23.44 0.04 6.18
C PRO A 9 -22.27 -0.26 7.13
N VAL A 10 -21.13 -0.61 6.57
CA VAL A 10 -19.89 -0.79 7.34
C VAL A 10 -19.46 0.55 7.92
N THR A 11 -19.17 0.58 9.21
CA THR A 11 -18.82 1.79 9.96
C THR A 11 -17.40 1.73 10.49
N ARG A 12 -16.81 2.89 10.83
CA ARG A 12 -15.48 2.92 11.45
C ARG A 12 -15.41 2.09 12.75
N PRO A 13 -16.36 2.19 13.70
CA PRO A 13 -16.31 1.38 14.92
C PRO A 13 -16.35 -0.12 14.65
N SER A 14 -17.17 -0.58 13.69
CA SER A 14 -17.21 -2.00 13.33
C SER A 14 -15.88 -2.47 12.72
N LEU A 15 -15.31 -1.70 11.78
CA LEU A 15 -14.00 -2.00 11.20
C LEU A 15 -12.90 -2.04 12.26
N GLU A 16 -12.85 -1.07 13.17
CA GLU A 16 -11.85 -1.06 14.24
C GLU A 16 -11.98 -2.27 15.17
N ALA A 17 -13.19 -2.72 15.48
CA ALA A 17 -13.41 -3.90 16.32
C ALA A 17 -12.91 -5.17 15.63
N ASP A 18 -13.29 -5.38 14.37
CA ASP A 18 -12.90 -6.54 13.58
C ASP A 18 -11.37 -6.56 13.36
N LEU A 19 -10.78 -5.40 13.01
CA LEU A 19 -9.33 -5.30 12.80
C LEU A 19 -8.56 -5.57 14.09
N ARG A 20 -8.99 -5.04 15.24
CA ARG A 20 -8.34 -5.35 16.52
C ARG A 20 -8.39 -6.84 16.82
N GLN A 21 -9.53 -7.49 16.64
CA GLN A 21 -9.65 -8.93 16.85
C GLN A 21 -8.71 -9.75 15.95
N LEU A 22 -8.52 -9.32 14.69
CA LEU A 22 -7.57 -9.96 13.77
C LEU A 22 -6.12 -9.72 14.17
N LEU A 23 -5.80 -8.50 14.61
CA LEU A 23 -4.44 -8.06 14.90
C LEU A 23 -3.96 -8.46 16.29
N ASP A 24 -4.86 -8.76 17.24
CA ASP A 24 -4.52 -9.21 18.60
C ASP A 24 -3.64 -10.48 18.64
N ARG A 25 -3.53 -11.20 17.54
CA ARG A 25 -2.70 -12.40 17.40
C ARG A 25 -1.31 -12.14 16.84
N ILE A 26 -1.02 -10.90 16.47
CA ILE A 26 0.29 -10.52 15.91
C ILE A 26 1.22 -10.20 17.08
N GLU A 27 2.20 -11.09 17.28
CA GLU A 27 3.23 -10.97 18.31
C GLU A 27 4.60 -10.96 17.63
N GLY A 28 5.64 -10.63 18.39
CA GLY A 28 7.01 -10.66 17.91
C GLY A 28 7.79 -9.38 18.26
N PRO A 29 9.09 -9.34 17.93
CA PRO A 29 9.96 -8.21 18.23
C PRO A 29 9.64 -6.95 17.40
N MET A 30 9.15 -7.13 16.18
CA MET A 30 8.72 -6.03 15.30
C MET A 30 7.36 -6.33 14.65
N PRO A 31 6.26 -6.34 15.44
CA PRO A 31 4.97 -6.73 14.93
C PRO A 31 4.54 -5.84 13.76
N SER A 32 4.14 -6.48 12.66
CA SER A 32 3.83 -5.80 11.42
C SER A 32 2.72 -6.49 10.64
N VAL A 33 2.04 -5.75 9.79
CA VAL A 33 1.02 -6.27 8.89
C VAL A 33 1.18 -5.69 7.49
N LEU A 34 1.36 -6.55 6.50
CA LEU A 34 1.27 -6.18 5.10
C LEU A 34 -0.19 -6.28 4.65
N THR A 35 -0.74 -5.15 4.19
CA THR A 35 -2.15 -5.05 3.83
C THR A 35 -2.33 -4.83 2.34
N HIS A 36 -3.08 -5.73 1.71
CA HIS A 36 -3.69 -5.55 0.41
C HIS A 36 -5.19 -5.38 0.58
N THR A 37 -5.79 -4.38 -0.09
CA THR A 37 -7.18 -4.03 0.16
C THR A 37 -8.00 -3.99 -1.12
N SER A 38 -9.25 -4.45 -1.00
CA SER A 38 -10.28 -4.24 -1.98
C SER A 38 -11.50 -3.62 -1.27
N LEU A 39 -11.65 -2.30 -1.38
CA LEU A 39 -12.74 -1.59 -0.71
C LEU A 39 -14.12 -2.11 -1.16
N SER A 40 -14.26 -2.46 -2.43
CA SER A 40 -15.50 -3.02 -2.98
C SER A 40 -15.90 -4.36 -2.36
N SER A 41 -14.95 -5.12 -1.81
CA SER A 41 -15.23 -6.40 -1.14
C SER A 41 -15.83 -6.23 0.26
N LEU A 42 -15.72 -5.04 0.84
CA LEU A 42 -16.31 -4.72 2.15
C LEU A 42 -17.77 -4.27 2.04
N GLY A 43 -18.32 -4.14 0.84
CA GLY A 43 -19.63 -3.56 0.62
C GLY A 43 -19.61 -2.03 0.76
N TRP A 44 -20.71 -1.44 1.26
CA TRP A 44 -20.82 0.01 1.39
C TRP A 44 -20.22 0.48 2.73
N VAL A 45 -19.10 1.19 2.66
CA VAL A 45 -18.38 1.73 3.82
C VAL A 45 -18.71 3.21 3.98
N CYS A 46 -19.22 3.60 5.15
CA CYS A 46 -19.46 5.01 5.49
C CYS A 46 -18.15 5.79 5.43
N GLY A 47 -18.02 6.76 4.52
CA GLY A 47 -16.79 7.54 4.33
C GLY A 47 -15.70 6.86 3.50
N GLY A 48 -15.99 5.67 2.94
CA GLY A 48 -15.14 5.00 1.96
C GLY A 48 -13.72 4.70 2.45
N GLU A 49 -12.74 4.97 1.58
CA GLU A 49 -11.33 4.71 1.84
C GLU A 49 -10.74 5.48 3.02
N GLN A 50 -11.26 6.67 3.32
CA GLN A 50 -10.79 7.43 4.49
C GLN A 50 -11.13 6.68 5.78
N THR A 51 -12.36 6.23 5.91
CA THR A 51 -12.81 5.47 7.09
C THR A 51 -12.02 4.18 7.28
N LEU A 52 -11.74 3.46 6.19
CA LEU A 52 -10.93 2.25 6.26
C LEU A 52 -9.49 2.56 6.67
N LEU A 53 -8.89 3.63 6.13
CA LEU A 53 -7.54 4.04 6.54
C LEU A 53 -7.48 4.41 8.02
N GLU A 54 -8.41 5.22 8.48
CA GLU A 54 -8.49 5.63 9.89
C GLU A 54 -8.68 4.44 10.83
N ALA A 55 -9.50 3.46 10.44
CA ALA A 55 -9.69 2.23 11.22
C ALA A 55 -8.41 1.38 11.27
N LEU A 56 -7.71 1.21 10.15
CA LEU A 56 -6.42 0.49 10.07
C LEU A 56 -5.36 1.17 10.95
N LEU A 57 -5.22 2.49 10.83
CA LEU A 57 -4.26 3.25 11.65
C LEU A 57 -4.60 3.18 13.14
N ALA A 58 -5.87 3.25 13.51
CA ALA A 58 -6.31 3.13 14.91
C ALA A 58 -6.10 1.72 15.48
N ALA A 59 -6.29 0.69 14.67
CA ALA A 59 -6.09 -0.69 15.08
C ALA A 59 -4.60 -1.05 15.24
N THR A 60 -3.71 -0.43 14.44
CA THR A 60 -2.26 -0.71 14.46
C THR A 60 -1.44 0.26 15.33
N ALA A 61 -1.99 1.42 15.71
CA ALA A 61 -1.29 2.64 16.15
C ALA A 61 -0.26 2.49 17.29
N LYS A 62 -0.29 1.44 18.11
CA LYS A 62 0.56 1.37 19.31
C LYS A 62 1.71 0.37 19.20
N HIS A 63 1.51 -0.71 18.50
CA HIS A 63 2.43 -1.87 18.54
C HIS A 63 2.76 -2.41 17.17
N ILE A 64 1.89 -2.25 16.19
CA ILE A 64 1.99 -2.90 14.88
C ILE A 64 2.38 -1.86 13.83
N THR A 65 3.33 -2.21 12.97
CA THR A 65 3.65 -1.40 11.79
C THR A 65 2.76 -1.83 10.64
N LEU A 66 1.94 -0.89 10.14
CA LEU A 66 1.15 -1.06 8.94
C LEU A 66 2.02 -0.84 7.71
N VAL A 67 2.00 -1.78 6.78
CA VAL A 67 2.73 -1.71 5.51
C VAL A 67 1.76 -1.92 4.35
N MET A 68 1.88 -1.11 3.31
CA MET A 68 1.11 -1.26 2.07
C MET A 68 2.03 -1.13 0.85
N PRO A 69 1.75 -1.85 -0.25
CA PRO A 69 2.44 -1.61 -1.50
C PRO A 69 2.11 -0.21 -2.03
N ALA A 70 3.10 0.46 -2.62
CA ALA A 70 2.98 1.80 -3.16
C ALA A 70 3.60 1.90 -4.57
N PHE A 71 3.20 0.96 -5.46
CA PHE A 71 3.81 0.77 -6.76
C PHE A 71 3.53 1.92 -7.73
N THR A 72 4.48 2.15 -8.61
CA THR A 72 4.49 3.19 -9.65
C THR A 72 4.60 2.55 -11.03
N SER A 73 3.62 1.76 -11.43
CA SER A 73 3.61 1.04 -12.72
C SER A 73 3.78 1.98 -13.93
N GLN A 74 3.37 3.24 -13.81
CA GLN A 74 3.53 4.26 -14.85
C GLN A 74 4.98 4.72 -15.08
N LEU A 75 5.92 4.36 -14.20
CA LEU A 75 7.35 4.65 -14.35
C LEU A 75 8.16 3.44 -14.84
N THR A 76 7.48 2.35 -15.19
CA THR A 76 8.14 1.16 -15.75
C THR A 76 8.39 1.31 -17.25
N GLU A 77 9.10 0.37 -17.83
CA GLU A 77 9.36 0.28 -19.26
C GLU A 77 8.04 0.22 -20.06
N PRO A 78 7.80 1.12 -21.04
CA PRO A 78 6.51 1.22 -21.75
C PRO A 78 6.11 -0.04 -22.51
N SER A 79 7.06 -0.90 -22.91
CA SER A 79 6.76 -2.18 -23.55
C SER A 79 6.00 -3.17 -22.64
N TYR A 80 6.00 -2.96 -21.32
CA TYR A 80 5.27 -3.77 -20.36
C TYR A 80 3.85 -3.28 -20.09
N TRP A 81 3.47 -2.13 -20.64
CA TRP A 81 2.15 -1.57 -20.41
C TRP A 81 1.11 -2.26 -21.29
N VAL A 82 0.16 -2.91 -20.64
CA VAL A 82 -0.86 -3.72 -21.33
C VAL A 82 -2.29 -3.17 -21.20
N ALA A 83 -2.55 -2.28 -20.24
CA ALA A 83 -3.90 -1.78 -19.98
C ALA A 83 -3.91 -0.30 -19.50
N PRO A 84 -3.94 0.69 -20.40
CA PRO A 84 -3.79 0.60 -21.86
C PRO A 84 -2.33 0.43 -22.27
N PRO A 85 -2.06 -0.24 -23.43
CA PRO A 85 -0.72 -0.24 -24.01
C PRO A 85 -0.37 1.13 -24.59
N ALA A 86 0.92 1.48 -24.61
CA ALA A 86 1.40 2.62 -25.37
C ALA A 86 1.80 2.17 -26.80
N PRO A 87 1.47 2.94 -27.84
CA PRO A 87 1.96 2.67 -29.20
C PRO A 87 3.49 2.59 -29.24
N GLU A 88 4.03 1.62 -30.01
CA GLU A 88 5.47 1.37 -30.04
C GLU A 88 6.27 2.58 -30.51
N GLU A 89 5.73 3.34 -31.44
CA GLU A 89 6.34 4.57 -31.96
C GLU A 89 6.51 5.66 -30.88
N TRP A 90 5.81 5.56 -29.75
CA TRP A 90 5.94 6.50 -28.62
C TRP A 90 7.01 6.09 -27.61
N TRP A 91 7.43 4.83 -27.59
CA TRP A 91 8.34 4.32 -26.57
C TRP A 91 9.67 5.10 -26.44
N PRO A 92 10.33 5.51 -27.55
CA PRO A 92 11.55 6.31 -27.44
C PRO A 92 11.31 7.64 -26.70
N THR A 93 10.24 8.35 -27.05
CA THR A 93 9.86 9.61 -26.39
C THR A 93 9.48 9.38 -24.94
N ILE A 94 8.73 8.34 -24.63
CA ILE A 94 8.34 8.01 -23.25
C ILE A 94 9.60 7.76 -22.41
N ARG A 95 10.53 6.92 -22.87
CA ARG A 95 11.79 6.65 -22.13
C ARG A 95 12.59 7.90 -21.86
N GLU A 96 12.65 8.81 -22.80
CA GLU A 96 13.39 10.07 -22.68
C GLU A 96 12.72 11.06 -21.72
N GLN A 97 11.37 11.09 -21.71
CA GLN A 97 10.59 12.11 -21.03
C GLN A 97 9.98 11.67 -19.70
N LEU A 98 10.08 10.38 -19.33
CA LEU A 98 9.61 9.93 -18.02
C LEU A 98 10.35 10.66 -16.90
N PRO A 99 9.63 11.25 -15.94
CA PRO A 99 10.28 11.89 -14.80
C PRO A 99 10.93 10.82 -13.91
N PRO A 100 12.01 11.18 -13.19
CA PRO A 100 12.55 10.30 -12.17
C PRO A 100 11.53 10.02 -11.07
N PHE A 101 11.66 8.86 -10.41
CA PHE A 101 10.84 8.55 -9.24
C PHE A 101 11.11 9.54 -8.12
N ASP A 102 10.03 10.06 -7.57
CA ASP A 102 10.02 10.87 -6.35
C ASP A 102 9.04 10.24 -5.35
N PRO A 103 9.47 9.85 -4.14
CA PRO A 103 8.60 9.18 -3.17
C PRO A 103 7.40 10.03 -2.74
N THR A 104 7.50 11.36 -2.86
CA THR A 104 6.43 12.30 -2.51
C THR A 104 5.49 12.55 -3.69
N LEU A 105 6.04 12.78 -4.88
CA LEU A 105 5.26 13.22 -6.05
C LEU A 105 4.72 12.05 -6.89
N SER A 106 5.47 10.93 -6.99
CA SER A 106 5.06 9.81 -7.84
C SER A 106 3.83 9.08 -7.29
N PRO A 107 2.65 9.16 -7.95
CA PRO A 107 1.43 8.57 -7.43
C PRO A 107 1.45 7.04 -7.51
N VAL A 108 0.75 6.39 -6.59
CA VAL A 108 0.50 4.94 -6.65
C VAL A 108 -0.50 4.65 -7.77
N ARG A 109 -0.24 3.61 -8.55
CA ARG A 109 -1.11 3.17 -9.65
C ARG A 109 -1.41 1.67 -9.57
N GLY A 110 -2.63 1.29 -9.97
CA GLY A 110 -3.04 -0.11 -10.09
C GLY A 110 -3.38 -0.83 -8.77
N LEU A 111 -3.35 -0.14 -7.62
CA LEU A 111 -3.58 -0.74 -6.31
C LEU A 111 -4.83 -0.22 -5.58
N GLY A 112 -5.68 0.51 -6.30
CA GLY A 112 -6.83 1.18 -5.69
C GLY A 112 -6.46 2.50 -5.00
N ARG A 113 -7.44 3.11 -4.32
CA ARG A 113 -7.32 4.46 -3.75
C ARG A 113 -6.67 4.46 -2.36
N LEU A 114 -6.83 3.38 -1.60
CA LEU A 114 -6.34 3.33 -0.22
C LEU A 114 -4.81 3.43 -0.11
N PRO A 115 -3.99 2.71 -0.90
CA PRO A 115 -2.54 2.87 -0.85
C PRO A 115 -2.07 4.28 -1.22
N GLU A 116 -2.75 4.95 -2.14
CA GLU A 116 -2.45 6.35 -2.49
C GLU A 116 -2.78 7.29 -1.32
N LEU A 117 -3.91 7.09 -0.65
CA LEU A 117 -4.27 7.85 0.54
C LEU A 117 -3.29 7.58 1.70
N PHE A 118 -2.93 6.32 1.91
CA PHE A 118 -2.02 5.91 2.98
C PHE A 118 -0.61 6.51 2.81
N ARG A 119 -0.01 6.45 1.60
CA ARG A 119 1.33 7.01 1.39
C ARG A 119 1.40 8.51 1.63
N ASN A 120 0.28 9.23 1.44
CA ASN A 120 0.17 10.66 1.68
C ASN A 120 -0.18 11.01 3.14
N HIS A 121 -0.44 10.01 3.98
CA HIS A 121 -0.74 10.25 5.38
C HIS A 121 0.50 10.77 6.13
N PRO A 122 0.36 11.79 7.04
CA PRO A 122 1.50 12.42 7.72
C PRO A 122 2.42 11.47 8.50
N THR A 123 1.90 10.31 8.95
CA THR A 123 2.69 9.29 9.69
C THR A 123 3.32 8.26 8.77
N SER A 124 3.04 8.29 7.49
CA SER A 124 3.56 7.32 6.54
C SER A 124 4.90 7.76 5.96
N ILE A 125 5.79 6.81 5.78
CA ILE A 125 7.02 6.96 5.01
C ILE A 125 7.00 5.98 3.84
N ARG A 126 7.76 6.25 2.79
CA ARG A 126 7.82 5.43 1.57
C ARG A 126 9.24 5.04 1.25
N SER A 127 9.45 3.81 0.81
CA SER A 127 10.75 3.34 0.34
C SER A 127 11.13 3.95 -1.01
N SER A 128 12.41 3.95 -1.32
CA SER A 128 12.99 4.64 -2.49
C SER A 128 12.97 3.84 -3.80
N HIS A 129 12.41 2.62 -3.81
CA HIS A 129 12.38 1.81 -5.04
C HIS A 129 11.42 2.40 -6.07
N PRO A 130 11.87 2.70 -7.33
CA PRO A 130 11.10 3.46 -8.31
C PRO A 130 9.85 2.74 -8.83
N HIS A 131 9.80 1.42 -8.79
CA HIS A 131 8.69 0.65 -9.37
C HIS A 131 7.82 -0.02 -8.30
N VAL A 132 8.44 -0.65 -7.32
CA VAL A 132 7.75 -1.53 -6.35
C VAL A 132 7.94 -1.06 -4.91
N SER A 133 7.94 0.26 -4.69
CA SER A 133 8.05 0.83 -3.35
C SER A 133 6.91 0.37 -2.43
N PHE A 134 7.18 0.43 -1.12
CA PHE A 134 6.20 0.23 -0.05
C PHE A 134 6.07 1.50 0.78
N ALA A 135 4.88 1.73 1.31
CA ALA A 135 4.64 2.73 2.34
C ALA A 135 4.43 2.02 3.69
N ALA A 136 4.88 2.63 4.77
CA ALA A 136 4.71 2.10 6.10
C ALA A 136 4.45 3.21 7.12
N SER A 137 3.66 2.88 8.16
CA SER A 137 3.38 3.73 9.32
C SER A 137 3.39 2.87 10.58
N GLY A 138 4.03 3.33 11.64
CA GLY A 138 4.13 2.63 12.92
C GLY A 138 5.56 2.56 13.45
N PRO A 139 5.76 1.88 14.59
CA PRO A 139 7.02 1.96 15.35
C PRO A 139 8.26 1.49 14.59
N HIS A 140 8.11 0.52 13.68
CA HIS A 140 9.24 -0.07 12.92
C HIS A 140 9.26 0.33 11.43
N ALA A 141 8.47 1.33 11.01
CA ALA A 141 8.35 1.73 9.61
C ALA A 141 9.71 2.06 8.97
N LEU A 142 10.55 2.84 9.65
CA LEU A 142 11.91 3.15 9.18
C LEU A 142 12.78 1.90 9.03
N SER A 143 12.70 0.97 9.97
CA SER A 143 13.47 -0.29 9.93
C SER A 143 13.07 -1.14 8.73
N PHE A 144 11.77 -1.32 8.48
CA PHE A 144 11.29 -2.10 7.33
C PHE A 144 11.68 -1.49 5.99
N LEU A 145 11.69 -0.17 5.88
CA LEU A 145 11.94 0.54 4.62
C LEU A 145 13.39 1.01 4.43
N ALA A 146 14.28 0.76 5.39
CA ALA A 146 15.66 1.27 5.41
C ALA A 146 16.53 0.82 4.21
N SER A 147 16.20 -0.32 3.58
CA SER A 147 16.84 -0.79 2.36
C SER A 147 15.79 -1.31 1.38
N HIS A 148 15.89 -0.92 0.15
CA HIS A 148 15.08 -1.42 -0.95
C HIS A 148 15.91 -1.42 -2.23
N PRO A 149 16.72 -2.47 -2.45
CA PRO A 149 17.62 -2.58 -3.60
C PRO A 149 16.86 -2.58 -4.92
N LEU A 150 17.42 -1.93 -5.94
CA LEU A 150 16.80 -1.81 -7.27
C LEU A 150 16.71 -3.16 -8.00
N ASP A 151 17.64 -4.03 -7.74
CA ASP A 151 17.77 -5.36 -8.35
C ASP A 151 17.11 -6.49 -7.52
N ASP A 152 16.56 -6.17 -6.35
CA ASP A 152 15.91 -7.12 -5.45
C ASP A 152 14.61 -6.56 -4.84
N GLY A 153 13.75 -5.97 -5.67
CA GLY A 153 12.57 -5.22 -5.25
C GLY A 153 11.55 -6.00 -4.40
N PHE A 154 11.42 -7.30 -4.62
CA PHE A 154 10.58 -8.21 -3.83
C PHE A 154 11.37 -9.24 -3.01
N GLY A 155 12.66 -9.16 -3.00
CA GLY A 155 13.52 -10.16 -2.40
C GLY A 155 13.85 -9.93 -0.94
N MET A 156 14.79 -10.75 -0.48
CA MET A 156 15.12 -10.89 0.94
C MET A 156 15.87 -9.68 1.53
N MET A 157 16.46 -8.82 0.69
CA MET A 157 17.19 -7.62 1.12
C MET A 157 16.30 -6.38 1.21
N GLY A 158 15.08 -6.48 0.68
CA GLY A 158 14.07 -5.43 0.67
C GLY A 158 13.05 -5.52 1.81
N PRO A 159 12.00 -4.67 1.76
CA PRO A 159 10.93 -4.63 2.77
C PRO A 159 10.25 -5.97 3.00
N LEU A 160 9.92 -6.74 1.94
CA LEU A 160 9.26 -8.03 2.07
C LEU A 160 10.12 -9.06 2.79
N GLY A 161 11.42 -9.11 2.49
CA GLY A 161 12.33 -10.01 3.16
C GLY A 161 12.48 -9.72 4.65
N ARG A 162 12.35 -8.46 5.05
CA ARG A 162 12.33 -8.07 6.47
C ARG A 162 11.03 -8.46 7.14
N LEU A 163 9.88 -8.19 6.51
CA LEU A 163 8.58 -8.66 7.01
C LEU A 163 8.51 -10.18 7.19
N TYR A 164 9.19 -10.94 6.33
CA TYR A 164 9.22 -12.40 6.39
C TYR A 164 10.08 -12.93 7.54
N LYS A 165 11.10 -12.19 7.97
CA LYS A 165 12.06 -12.64 8.99
C LYS A 165 11.62 -12.34 10.42
N GLU A 166 10.68 -11.41 10.60
CA GLU A 166 10.17 -10.95 11.91
C GLU A 166 8.87 -11.67 12.30
#